data_1872921f80ac85ddb64992ff3e2ea724
#
_entry.id   1872921f80ac85ddb64992ff3e2ea724
#
_cell.length_a   1.000
_cell.length_b   1.000
_cell.length_c   1.000
_cell.angle_alpha   90.00
_cell.angle_beta   90.00
_cell.angle_gamma   90.00
#
_symmetry.space_group_name_H-M   'P 1'
#
loop_
_entity.id
_entity.type
_entity.pdbx_description
1 polymer ?
#
loop_
_entity_poly.entity_id
_entity_poly.type
_entity_poly.pdbx_seq_one_letter_code
_entity_poly.pdbx_strand_id
1 'polypeptide(L)'
;MPAPIIEAKNLTYTYPSATKPAIKDVSLTIEKGEFVILTGPSGCGKTTLCRCFNGLIPHFYSGQLDGQMTVADLKVGERQISELAQHVGLVFQNPENQLFALSVEKDVAFGLENLGKPRDEIRKQVDWALQITGIEELRERAPHELSGGQQQRVAIACVLAMQPSIMVFDEPTSFLDPLGAQKIFEVINELNKKLGITVILVEHRLDLASKYADHVIIMDEGRIALDGNPQGIFNSEKARLIGVGIPKATQLWQQLQASGISLKGTPTSSEEAAQLLREVLKA
;
A
#
# COMPACT_ATOMS: atom_id res chain seq x y z
N MET A 1 6.81 -23.35 0.60
CA MET A 1 6.33 -21.97 0.78
C MET A 1 6.53 -21.28 -0.55
N PRO A 2 5.64 -20.43 -1.02
CA PRO A 2 5.89 -19.63 -2.21
C PRO A 2 7.16 -18.80 -1.99
N ALA A 3 7.90 -18.48 -3.05
CA ALA A 3 9.05 -17.61 -2.96
C ALA A 3 8.59 -16.18 -2.67
N PRO A 4 9.25 -15.43 -1.75
CA PRO A 4 8.88 -14.07 -1.41
C PRO A 4 9.03 -13.16 -2.64
N ILE A 5 8.09 -12.24 -2.82
CA ILE A 5 8.16 -11.26 -3.91
C ILE A 5 9.00 -10.04 -3.54
N ILE A 6 9.11 -9.75 -2.23
CA ILE A 6 10.03 -8.75 -1.67
C ILE A 6 10.77 -9.36 -0.50
N GLU A 7 12.09 -9.24 -0.51
CA GLU A 7 12.95 -9.59 0.62
C GLU A 7 13.94 -8.46 0.89
N ALA A 8 14.00 -7.96 2.11
CA ALA A 8 15.01 -7.01 2.59
C ALA A 8 15.79 -7.61 3.74
N LYS A 9 17.12 -7.38 3.75
CA LYS A 9 18.04 -7.85 4.80
C LYS A 9 18.92 -6.71 5.28
N ASN A 10 18.76 -6.33 6.54
CA ASN A 10 19.54 -5.29 7.23
C ASN A 10 19.60 -3.96 6.45
N LEU A 11 18.50 -3.60 5.79
CA LEU A 11 18.44 -2.42 4.94
C LEU A 11 18.53 -1.14 5.79
N THR A 12 19.49 -0.30 5.47
CA THR A 12 19.70 1.00 6.13
C THR A 12 19.89 2.06 5.06
N TYR A 13 19.18 3.19 5.21
CA TYR A 13 19.32 4.28 4.26
C TYR A 13 19.38 5.63 4.96
N THR A 14 20.35 6.45 4.53
CA THR A 14 20.60 7.81 5.03
C THR A 14 20.55 8.80 3.88
N TYR A 15 19.69 9.83 3.96
CA TYR A 15 19.67 10.94 3.00
C TYR A 15 20.96 11.78 3.08
N PRO A 16 21.40 12.44 1.99
CA PRO A 16 22.70 13.13 1.96
C PRO A 16 22.88 14.21 3.02
N SER A 17 21.81 14.92 3.37
CA SER A 17 21.82 16.00 4.36
C SER A 17 21.46 15.57 5.77
N ALA A 18 21.16 14.28 5.97
CA ALA A 18 20.71 13.77 7.26
C ALA A 18 21.89 13.23 8.09
N THR A 19 21.83 13.47 9.40
CA THR A 19 22.81 12.92 10.36
C THR A 19 22.38 11.55 10.90
N LYS A 20 21.12 11.17 10.69
CA LYS A 20 20.55 9.90 11.14
C LYS A 20 19.92 9.16 9.96
N PRO A 21 19.98 7.83 9.93
CA PRO A 21 19.29 7.04 8.91
C PRO A 21 17.78 7.22 8.99
N ALA A 22 17.14 7.32 7.82
CA ALA A 22 15.68 7.36 7.69
C ALA A 22 15.05 5.97 7.87
N ILE A 23 15.76 4.92 7.44
CA ILE A 23 15.49 3.52 7.77
C ILE A 23 16.77 2.87 8.27
N LYS A 24 16.66 1.99 9.26
CA LYS A 24 17.80 1.42 9.97
C LYS A 24 17.59 -0.06 10.26
N ASP A 25 18.44 -0.91 9.70
CA ASP A 25 18.45 -2.35 9.98
C ASP A 25 17.07 -3.00 9.75
N VAL A 26 16.44 -2.64 8.62
CA VAL A 26 15.13 -3.14 8.23
C VAL A 26 15.30 -4.49 7.54
N SER A 27 14.70 -5.53 8.11
CA SER A 27 14.60 -6.85 7.51
C SER A 27 13.13 -7.24 7.43
N LEU A 28 12.64 -7.59 6.24
CA LEU A 28 11.25 -7.98 6.01
C LEU A 28 11.13 -8.95 4.84
N THR A 29 10.02 -9.67 4.82
CA THR A 29 9.64 -10.58 3.74
C THR A 29 8.18 -10.37 3.41
N ILE A 30 7.84 -10.22 2.14
CA ILE A 30 6.45 -10.11 1.64
C ILE A 30 6.24 -11.19 0.60
N GLU A 31 5.21 -11.99 0.81
CA GLU A 31 4.84 -13.07 -0.10
C GLU A 31 4.03 -12.54 -1.29
N LYS A 32 4.09 -13.28 -2.41
CA LYS A 32 3.32 -12.91 -3.60
C LYS A 32 1.81 -12.97 -3.34
N GLY A 33 1.10 -11.90 -3.70
CA GLY A 33 -0.36 -11.79 -3.56
C GLY A 33 -0.84 -11.36 -2.18
N GLU A 34 0.06 -11.11 -1.22
CA GLU A 34 -0.33 -10.56 0.09
C GLU A 34 -0.89 -9.15 -0.01
N PHE A 35 -1.83 -8.85 0.87
CA PHE A 35 -2.29 -7.50 1.18
C PHE A 35 -1.61 -7.05 2.48
N VAL A 36 -0.58 -6.21 2.35
CA VAL A 36 0.26 -5.74 3.47
C VAL A 36 -0.15 -4.33 3.87
N ILE A 37 -0.42 -4.11 5.15
CA ILE A 37 -0.51 -2.77 5.72
C ILE A 37 0.83 -2.39 6.33
N LEU A 38 1.39 -1.28 5.87
CA LEU A 38 2.58 -0.64 6.44
C LEU A 38 2.15 0.62 7.20
N THR A 39 2.29 0.62 8.52
CA THR A 39 1.85 1.73 9.37
C THR A 39 2.90 2.11 10.41
N GLY A 40 2.64 3.17 11.17
CA GLY A 40 3.55 3.73 12.17
C GLY A 40 3.45 5.25 12.25
N PRO A 41 4.10 5.90 13.23
CA PRO A 41 4.09 7.35 13.40
C PRO A 41 4.55 8.11 12.15
N SER A 42 4.14 9.37 12.02
CA SER A 42 4.64 10.23 10.95
C SER A 42 6.16 10.39 11.06
N GLY A 43 6.86 10.33 9.92
CA GLY A 43 8.32 10.44 9.88
C GLY A 43 9.11 9.18 10.30
N CYS A 44 8.47 8.05 10.62
CA CYS A 44 9.16 6.82 11.01
C CYS A 44 9.83 6.05 9.84
N GLY A 45 9.78 6.55 8.58
CA GLY A 45 10.49 5.96 7.45
C GLY A 45 9.63 5.20 6.43
N LYS A 46 8.30 5.13 6.54
CA LYS A 46 7.40 4.41 5.63
C LYS A 46 7.58 4.78 4.16
N THR A 47 7.44 6.07 3.83
CA THR A 47 7.64 6.58 2.45
C THR A 47 9.06 6.30 1.94
N THR A 48 10.07 6.36 2.81
CA THR A 48 11.45 6.00 2.45
C THR A 48 11.54 4.52 2.07
N LEU A 49 10.94 3.64 2.84
CA LEU A 49 10.88 2.21 2.54
C LEU A 49 10.13 1.94 1.23
N CYS A 50 8.98 2.60 1.00
CA CYS A 50 8.24 2.51 -0.26
C CYS A 50 9.08 2.92 -1.48
N ARG A 51 9.91 3.96 -1.35
CA ARG A 51 10.85 4.39 -2.40
C ARG A 51 11.98 3.40 -2.65
N CYS A 52 12.34 2.57 -1.67
CA CYS A 52 13.27 1.47 -1.89
C CYS A 52 12.64 0.37 -2.74
N PHE A 53 11.35 0.02 -2.54
CA PHE A 53 10.70 -1.06 -3.28
C PHE A 53 10.68 -0.84 -4.79
N ASN A 54 10.53 0.41 -5.27
CA ASN A 54 10.48 0.72 -6.69
C ASN A 54 11.81 1.24 -7.27
N GLY A 55 12.88 1.24 -6.47
CA GLY A 55 14.22 1.66 -6.90
C GLY A 55 14.42 3.17 -7.01
N LEU A 56 13.46 4.01 -6.60
CA LEU A 56 13.71 5.45 -6.49
C LEU A 56 14.86 5.74 -5.50
N ILE A 57 15.01 4.92 -4.50
CA ILE A 57 16.21 4.81 -3.68
C ILE A 57 16.92 3.53 -4.10
N PRO A 58 18.20 3.58 -4.46
CA PRO A 58 19.12 4.72 -4.38
C PRO A 58 19.26 5.57 -5.66
N HIS A 59 18.54 5.28 -6.73
CA HIS A 59 18.85 5.81 -8.05
C HIS A 59 18.41 7.27 -8.27
N PHE A 60 17.24 7.67 -7.78
CA PHE A 60 16.73 9.04 -7.90
C PHE A 60 17.04 9.86 -6.65
N TYR A 61 16.81 9.31 -5.48
CA TYR A 61 17.18 9.94 -4.22
C TYR A 61 18.60 9.50 -3.86
N SER A 62 19.55 10.44 -4.00
CA SER A 62 20.93 10.23 -3.59
C SER A 62 21.01 9.94 -2.09
N GLY A 63 22.01 9.20 -1.65
CA GLY A 63 22.24 8.85 -0.25
C GLY A 63 23.03 7.56 -0.12
N GLN A 64 23.18 7.13 1.13
CA GLN A 64 23.87 5.88 1.41
C GLN A 64 22.83 4.80 1.69
N LEU A 65 22.81 3.75 0.87
CA LEU A 65 22.00 2.55 1.04
C LEU A 65 22.92 1.37 1.37
N ASP A 66 22.75 0.79 2.55
CA ASP A 66 23.44 -0.41 3.01
C ASP A 66 22.44 -1.56 3.21
N GLY A 67 22.93 -2.80 3.18
CA GLY A 67 22.10 -3.99 3.24
C GLY A 67 21.73 -4.50 1.85
N GLN A 68 20.72 -5.34 1.77
CA GLN A 68 20.27 -5.96 0.53
C GLN A 68 18.75 -5.91 0.43
N MET A 69 18.25 -5.67 -0.78
CA MET A 69 16.83 -5.78 -1.10
C MET A 69 16.64 -6.43 -2.47
N THR A 70 15.75 -7.40 -2.53
CA THR A 70 15.31 -8.05 -3.76
C THR A 70 13.80 -7.83 -3.92
N VAL A 71 13.37 -7.43 -5.12
CA VAL A 71 11.98 -7.17 -5.47
C VAL A 71 11.70 -7.82 -6.80
N ALA A 72 10.72 -8.73 -6.86
CA ALA A 72 10.41 -9.53 -8.05
C ALA A 72 11.68 -10.17 -8.68
N ASP A 73 12.51 -10.79 -7.85
CA ASP A 73 13.81 -11.39 -8.20
C ASP A 73 14.89 -10.41 -8.70
N LEU A 74 14.63 -9.11 -8.69
CA LEU A 74 15.57 -8.06 -9.07
C LEU A 74 16.21 -7.44 -7.83
N LYS A 75 17.54 -7.33 -7.80
CA LYS A 75 18.25 -6.65 -6.72
C LYS A 75 18.15 -5.15 -6.88
N VAL A 76 17.57 -4.49 -5.89
CA VAL A 76 17.52 -3.03 -5.81
C VAL A 76 18.94 -2.46 -5.66
N GLY A 77 19.28 -1.43 -6.44
CA GLY A 77 20.61 -0.83 -6.48
C GLY A 77 21.52 -1.39 -7.59
N GLU A 78 21.29 -2.63 -8.07
CA GLU A 78 22.00 -3.20 -9.22
C GLU A 78 21.23 -3.04 -10.54
N ARG A 79 19.90 -2.81 -10.46
CA ARG A 79 18.99 -2.69 -11.62
C ARG A 79 18.51 -1.26 -11.81
N GLN A 80 18.25 -0.88 -13.05
CA GLN A 80 17.71 0.45 -13.35
C GLN A 80 16.27 0.62 -12.84
N ILE A 81 15.88 1.87 -12.54
CA ILE A 81 14.49 2.20 -12.13
C ILE A 81 13.48 1.70 -13.19
N SER A 82 13.81 1.83 -14.48
CA SER A 82 12.93 1.40 -15.58
C SER A 82 12.62 -0.10 -15.59
N GLU A 83 13.54 -0.93 -15.09
CA GLU A 83 13.30 -2.37 -14.94
C GLU A 83 12.38 -2.63 -13.72
N LEU A 84 12.71 -2.02 -12.57
CA LEU A 84 11.92 -2.17 -11.34
C LEU A 84 10.49 -1.60 -11.50
N ALA A 85 10.33 -0.49 -12.22
CA ALA A 85 9.03 0.15 -12.46
C ALA A 85 8.04 -0.72 -13.27
N GLN A 86 8.52 -1.72 -14.00
CA GLN A 86 7.66 -2.69 -14.68
C GLN A 86 7.05 -3.71 -13.70
N HIS A 87 7.64 -3.88 -12.52
CA HIS A 87 7.21 -4.83 -11.50
C HIS A 87 6.53 -4.14 -10.32
N VAL A 88 6.94 -2.91 -9.99
CA VAL A 88 6.46 -2.16 -8.82
C VAL A 88 5.87 -0.83 -9.25
N GLY A 89 4.57 -0.73 -9.16
CA GLY A 89 3.85 0.52 -9.32
C GLY A 89 3.74 1.27 -7.99
N LEU A 90 4.00 2.58 -7.99
CA LEU A 90 3.85 3.46 -6.82
C LEU A 90 2.76 4.50 -7.08
N VAL A 91 1.77 4.53 -6.20
CA VAL A 91 0.71 5.55 -6.17
C VAL A 91 0.99 6.49 -5.01
N PHE A 92 1.19 7.77 -5.32
CA PHE A 92 1.55 8.80 -4.34
C PHE A 92 0.34 9.27 -3.52
N GLN A 93 0.63 9.84 -2.36
CA GLN A 93 -0.35 10.41 -1.44
C GLN A 93 -1.22 11.49 -2.09
N ASN A 94 -0.61 12.42 -2.86
CA ASN A 94 -1.33 13.44 -3.60
C ASN A 94 -1.36 13.10 -5.09
N PRO A 95 -2.54 12.72 -5.65
CA PRO A 95 -2.66 12.38 -7.06
C PRO A 95 -2.33 13.54 -8.01
N GLU A 96 -2.52 14.81 -7.61
CA GLU A 96 -2.16 15.98 -8.41
C GLU A 96 -0.68 16.02 -8.77
N ASN A 97 0.19 15.45 -7.94
CA ASN A 97 1.63 15.36 -8.21
C ASN A 97 1.97 14.28 -9.24
N GLN A 98 1.01 13.43 -9.60
CA GLN A 98 1.20 12.29 -10.50
C GLN A 98 0.52 12.49 -11.85
N LEU A 99 -0.53 13.34 -11.91
CA LEU A 99 -1.34 13.58 -13.09
C LEU A 99 -0.94 14.90 -13.75
N PHE A 100 -0.67 14.89 -15.05
CA PHE A 100 -0.14 16.06 -15.77
C PHE A 100 -0.61 16.19 -17.23
N ALA A 101 -1.26 15.15 -17.80
CA ALA A 101 -1.72 15.18 -19.17
C ALA A 101 -3.02 16.02 -19.35
N LEU A 102 -3.39 16.25 -20.61
CA LEU A 102 -4.58 17.01 -20.96
C LEU A 102 -5.88 16.20 -20.85
N SER A 103 -5.79 14.87 -20.71
CA SER A 103 -6.94 14.01 -20.48
C SER A 103 -6.52 12.76 -19.70
N VAL A 104 -7.49 12.14 -19.03
CA VAL A 104 -7.31 10.88 -18.28
C VAL A 104 -6.71 9.79 -19.17
N GLU A 105 -7.22 9.63 -20.40
CA GLU A 105 -6.70 8.63 -21.35
C GLU A 105 -5.19 8.80 -21.59
N LYS A 106 -4.74 10.04 -21.76
CA LYS A 106 -3.33 10.34 -22.02
C LYS A 106 -2.45 10.10 -20.79
N ASP A 107 -2.94 10.41 -19.58
CA ASP A 107 -2.21 10.09 -18.35
C ASP A 107 -2.06 8.57 -18.19
N VAL A 108 -3.13 7.80 -18.43
CA VAL A 108 -3.10 6.35 -18.31
C VAL A 108 -2.19 5.71 -19.38
N ALA A 109 -2.17 6.27 -20.59
CA ALA A 109 -1.32 5.78 -21.69
C ALA A 109 0.17 6.08 -21.47
N PHE A 110 0.51 7.13 -20.74
CA PHE A 110 1.87 7.67 -20.64
C PHE A 110 2.93 6.64 -20.23
N GLY A 111 2.65 5.82 -19.20
CA GLY A 111 3.58 4.78 -18.76
C GLY A 111 3.85 3.74 -19.85
N LEU A 112 2.80 3.36 -20.59
CA LEU A 112 2.89 2.36 -21.68
C LEU A 112 3.64 2.90 -22.90
N GLU A 113 3.46 4.20 -23.21
CA GLU A 113 4.20 4.89 -24.26
C GLU A 113 5.70 4.93 -23.95
N ASN A 114 6.07 5.24 -22.70
CA ASN A 114 7.46 5.23 -22.25
C ASN A 114 8.09 3.83 -22.27
N LEU A 115 7.29 2.77 -22.12
CA LEU A 115 7.73 1.38 -22.29
C LEU A 115 7.82 0.96 -23.77
N GLY A 116 7.48 1.85 -24.71
CA GLY A 116 7.53 1.58 -26.15
C GLY A 116 6.52 0.54 -26.63
N LYS A 117 5.37 0.40 -25.92
CA LYS A 117 4.34 -0.57 -26.28
C LYS A 117 3.67 -0.23 -27.61
N PRO A 118 3.25 -1.23 -28.40
CA PRO A 118 2.48 -1.01 -29.61
C PRO A 118 1.16 -0.29 -29.33
N ARG A 119 0.73 0.57 -30.25
CA ARG A 119 -0.48 1.43 -30.09
C ARG A 119 -1.75 0.64 -29.77
N ASP A 120 -1.92 -0.52 -30.39
CA ASP A 120 -3.09 -1.38 -30.15
C ASP A 120 -3.06 -2.03 -28.76
N GLU A 121 -1.87 -2.33 -28.23
CA GLU A 121 -1.68 -2.84 -26.87
C GLU A 121 -1.97 -1.72 -25.86
N ILE A 122 -1.43 -0.50 -26.10
CA ILE A 122 -1.71 0.67 -25.25
C ILE A 122 -3.22 0.88 -25.12
N ARG A 123 -3.94 0.90 -26.26
CA ARG A 123 -5.39 1.13 -26.24
C ARG A 123 -6.13 0.07 -25.41
N LYS A 124 -5.79 -1.21 -25.58
CA LYS A 124 -6.40 -2.31 -24.80
C LYS A 124 -6.12 -2.20 -23.32
N GLN A 125 -4.89 -1.84 -22.95
CA GLN A 125 -4.50 -1.72 -21.54
C GLN A 125 -5.12 -0.49 -20.88
N VAL A 126 -5.23 0.63 -21.60
CA VAL A 126 -5.95 1.82 -21.13
C VAL A 126 -7.43 1.51 -20.91
N ASP A 127 -8.11 0.91 -21.89
CA ASP A 127 -9.52 0.51 -21.76
C ASP A 127 -9.73 -0.38 -20.54
N TRP A 128 -8.88 -1.39 -20.39
CA TRP A 128 -8.93 -2.32 -19.26
C TRP A 128 -8.69 -1.62 -17.89
N ALA A 129 -7.69 -0.74 -17.81
CA ALA A 129 -7.37 -0.03 -16.55
C ALA A 129 -8.49 0.92 -16.14
N LEU A 130 -9.07 1.66 -17.10
CA LEU A 130 -10.22 2.53 -16.85
C LEU A 130 -11.44 1.73 -16.35
N GLN A 131 -11.70 0.58 -16.95
CA GLN A 131 -12.79 -0.31 -16.56
C GLN A 131 -12.61 -0.84 -15.14
N ILE A 132 -11.43 -1.38 -14.80
CA ILE A 132 -11.14 -1.92 -13.46
C ILE A 132 -11.27 -0.84 -12.39
N THR A 133 -10.87 0.40 -12.68
CA THR A 133 -10.95 1.51 -11.73
C THR A 133 -12.31 2.24 -11.74
N GLY A 134 -13.21 1.84 -12.65
CA GLY A 134 -14.56 2.39 -12.77
C GLY A 134 -14.58 3.89 -13.10
N ILE A 135 -13.81 4.29 -14.12
CA ILE A 135 -13.68 5.69 -14.55
C ILE A 135 -13.71 5.86 -16.09
N GLU A 136 -14.32 4.92 -16.80
CA GLU A 136 -14.42 4.97 -18.27
C GLU A 136 -15.07 6.25 -18.76
N GLU A 137 -16.07 6.76 -18.05
CA GLU A 137 -16.79 7.98 -18.38
C GLU A 137 -15.96 9.25 -18.22
N LEU A 138 -14.80 9.15 -17.54
CA LEU A 138 -13.89 10.27 -17.32
C LEU A 138 -12.77 10.36 -18.36
N ARG A 139 -12.71 9.43 -19.31
CA ARG A 139 -11.64 9.25 -20.30
C ARG A 139 -11.13 10.57 -20.94
N GLU A 140 -12.07 11.38 -21.42
CA GLU A 140 -11.79 12.64 -22.14
C GLU A 140 -11.63 13.85 -21.22
N ARG A 141 -11.91 13.70 -19.93
CA ARG A 141 -11.81 14.79 -18.95
C ARG A 141 -10.36 15.13 -18.65
N ALA A 142 -10.13 16.42 -18.36
CA ALA A 142 -8.83 16.83 -17.84
C ALA A 142 -8.73 16.49 -16.34
N PRO A 143 -7.58 15.99 -15.85
CA PRO A 143 -7.42 15.62 -14.44
C PRO A 143 -7.78 16.70 -13.44
N HIS A 144 -7.52 17.97 -13.74
CA HIS A 144 -7.84 19.11 -12.87
C HIS A 144 -9.35 19.41 -12.73
N GLU A 145 -10.19 18.81 -13.59
CA GLU A 145 -11.66 18.93 -13.50
C GLU A 145 -12.28 17.88 -12.59
N LEU A 146 -11.47 16.94 -12.08
CA LEU A 146 -11.93 15.78 -11.32
C LEU A 146 -11.91 16.04 -9.82
N SER A 147 -12.84 15.38 -9.09
CA SER A 147 -12.77 15.33 -7.63
C SER A 147 -11.54 14.55 -7.17
N GLY A 148 -11.05 14.81 -5.93
CA GLY A 148 -9.90 14.11 -5.39
C GLY A 148 -10.00 12.59 -5.45
N GLY A 149 -11.18 12.02 -5.18
CA GLY A 149 -11.39 10.57 -5.31
C GLY A 149 -11.38 10.06 -6.76
N GLN A 150 -11.79 10.88 -7.72
CA GLN A 150 -11.66 10.55 -9.14
C GLN A 150 -10.20 10.63 -9.57
N GLN A 151 -9.48 11.69 -9.19
CA GLN A 151 -8.03 11.83 -9.46
C GLN A 151 -7.25 10.65 -8.88
N GLN A 152 -7.59 10.20 -7.67
CA GLN A 152 -6.94 9.04 -7.05
C GLN A 152 -7.18 7.77 -7.88
N ARG A 153 -8.40 7.54 -8.37
CA ARG A 153 -8.68 6.41 -9.26
C ARG A 153 -7.94 6.50 -10.60
N VAL A 154 -7.78 7.71 -11.14
CA VAL A 154 -6.95 7.94 -12.34
C VAL A 154 -5.49 7.60 -12.04
N ALA A 155 -4.92 8.07 -10.93
CA ALA A 155 -3.55 7.73 -10.53
C ALA A 155 -3.34 6.22 -10.38
N ILE A 156 -4.33 5.51 -9.82
CA ILE A 156 -4.32 4.04 -9.76
C ILE A 156 -4.36 3.43 -11.17
N ALA A 157 -5.22 3.93 -12.06
CA ALA A 157 -5.33 3.45 -13.43
C ALA A 157 -4.02 3.64 -14.23
N CYS A 158 -3.33 4.76 -14.06
CA CYS A 158 -2.04 5.04 -14.69
C CYS A 158 -0.99 3.99 -14.35
N VAL A 159 -0.94 3.60 -13.09
CA VAL A 159 0.00 2.57 -12.62
C VAL A 159 -0.46 1.18 -13.02
N LEU A 160 -1.75 0.89 -12.87
CA LEU A 160 -2.34 -0.42 -13.19
C LEU A 160 -2.20 -0.79 -14.67
N ALA A 161 -2.28 0.20 -15.58
CA ALA A 161 -2.14 -0.03 -17.01
C ALA A 161 -0.82 -0.70 -17.40
N MET A 162 0.24 -0.49 -16.63
CA MET A 162 1.54 -1.16 -16.83
C MET A 162 1.56 -2.61 -16.33
N GLN A 163 0.47 -3.09 -15.70
CA GLN A 163 0.31 -4.45 -15.16
C GLN A 163 1.43 -4.90 -14.21
N PRO A 164 1.76 -4.10 -13.18
CA PRO A 164 2.78 -4.47 -12.22
C PRO A 164 2.34 -5.66 -11.36
N SER A 165 3.30 -6.45 -10.89
CA SER A 165 3.04 -7.54 -9.94
C SER A 165 2.87 -7.06 -8.48
N ILE A 166 3.36 -5.85 -8.19
CA ILE A 166 3.32 -5.20 -6.88
C ILE A 166 2.78 -3.78 -7.04
N MET A 167 1.83 -3.38 -6.22
CA MET A 167 1.38 -2.00 -6.12
C MET A 167 1.58 -1.46 -4.71
N VAL A 168 2.31 -0.36 -4.62
CA VAL A 168 2.56 0.38 -3.38
C VAL A 168 1.69 1.62 -3.36
N PHE A 169 0.93 1.81 -2.32
CA PHE A 169 0.05 2.96 -2.11
C PHE A 169 0.55 3.74 -0.89
N ASP A 170 1.03 4.95 -1.11
CA ASP A 170 1.51 5.81 -0.01
C ASP A 170 0.39 6.76 0.43
N GLU A 171 -0.37 6.38 1.45
CA GLU A 171 -1.50 7.09 2.04
C GLU A 171 -2.57 7.55 1.00
N PRO A 172 -3.12 6.64 0.17
CA PRO A 172 -3.97 6.99 -0.97
C PRO A 172 -5.32 7.60 -0.58
N THR A 173 -5.67 7.62 0.71
CA THR A 173 -6.96 8.12 1.18
C THR A 173 -6.88 9.37 2.04
N SER A 174 -5.68 9.96 2.23
CA SER A 174 -5.46 11.06 3.18
C SER A 174 -6.31 12.30 2.92
N PHE A 175 -6.60 12.60 1.65
CA PHE A 175 -7.38 13.79 1.23
C PHE A 175 -8.83 13.47 0.86
N LEU A 176 -9.32 12.26 1.18
CA LEU A 176 -10.66 11.81 0.83
C LEU A 176 -11.60 11.81 2.04
N ASP A 177 -12.88 12.04 1.78
CA ASP A 177 -13.93 11.79 2.74
C ASP A 177 -14.07 10.27 3.01
N PRO A 178 -14.81 9.85 4.05
CA PRO A 178 -14.92 8.44 4.41
C PRO A 178 -15.49 7.54 3.29
N LEU A 179 -16.46 8.05 2.50
CA LEU A 179 -17.07 7.29 1.40
C LEU A 179 -16.10 7.16 0.22
N GLY A 180 -15.37 8.25 -0.09
CA GLY A 180 -14.31 8.23 -1.09
C GLY A 180 -13.19 7.26 -0.73
N ALA A 181 -12.75 7.30 0.53
CA ALA A 181 -11.74 6.37 1.04
C ALA A 181 -12.20 4.91 0.94
N GLN A 182 -13.45 4.61 1.32
CA GLN A 182 -13.99 3.26 1.20
C GLN A 182 -13.95 2.74 -0.25
N LYS A 183 -14.37 3.57 -1.23
CA LYS A 183 -14.33 3.21 -2.64
C LYS A 183 -12.91 2.92 -3.14
N ILE A 184 -11.91 3.68 -2.67
CA ILE A 184 -10.50 3.42 -3.01
C ILE A 184 -10.05 2.07 -2.41
N PHE A 185 -10.38 1.78 -1.16
CA PHE A 185 -10.04 0.47 -0.57
C PHE A 185 -10.71 -0.69 -1.29
N GLU A 186 -11.96 -0.52 -1.75
CA GLU A 186 -12.65 -1.53 -2.55
C GLU A 186 -11.90 -1.81 -3.87
N VAL A 187 -11.48 -0.75 -4.59
CA VAL A 187 -10.66 -0.89 -5.80
C VAL A 187 -9.35 -1.62 -5.48
N ILE A 188 -8.60 -1.18 -4.46
CA ILE A 188 -7.32 -1.79 -4.08
C ILE A 188 -7.51 -3.27 -3.72
N ASN A 189 -8.57 -3.61 -2.98
CA ASN A 189 -8.89 -5.00 -2.65
C ASN A 189 -9.21 -5.83 -3.89
N GLU A 190 -9.94 -5.27 -4.87
CA GLU A 190 -10.21 -5.96 -6.13
C GLU A 190 -8.90 -6.26 -6.91
N LEU A 191 -7.96 -5.31 -6.95
CA LEU A 191 -6.66 -5.53 -7.56
C LEU A 191 -5.92 -6.70 -6.90
N ASN A 192 -5.96 -6.80 -5.58
CA ASN A 192 -5.36 -7.91 -4.86
C ASN A 192 -6.10 -9.24 -5.11
N LYS A 193 -7.40 -9.30 -4.80
CA LYS A 193 -8.15 -10.58 -4.79
C LYS A 193 -8.48 -11.10 -6.19
N LYS A 194 -8.78 -10.22 -7.17
CA LYS A 194 -9.16 -10.64 -8.53
C LYS A 194 -7.96 -10.77 -9.48
N LEU A 195 -6.95 -9.91 -9.33
CA LEU A 195 -5.78 -9.88 -10.22
C LEU A 195 -4.53 -10.52 -9.59
N GLY A 196 -4.55 -10.85 -8.31
CA GLY A 196 -3.42 -11.46 -7.59
C GLY A 196 -2.23 -10.51 -7.40
N ILE A 197 -2.45 -9.20 -7.53
CA ILE A 197 -1.42 -8.18 -7.32
C ILE A 197 -1.05 -8.12 -5.84
N THR A 198 0.24 -8.13 -5.53
CA THR A 198 0.72 -7.87 -4.17
C THR A 198 0.50 -6.40 -3.83
N VAL A 199 -0.17 -6.11 -2.73
CA VAL A 199 -0.49 -4.77 -2.29
C VAL A 199 0.31 -4.40 -1.06
N ILE A 200 0.98 -3.24 -1.10
CA ILE A 200 1.58 -2.61 0.08
C ILE A 200 0.87 -1.28 0.28
N LEU A 201 0.13 -1.17 1.36
CA LEU A 201 -0.69 -0.02 1.68
C LEU A 201 -0.16 0.70 2.91
N VAL A 202 0.43 1.88 2.72
CA VAL A 202 0.73 2.80 3.82
C VAL A 202 -0.56 3.49 4.21
N GLU A 203 -1.02 3.31 5.45
CA GLU A 203 -2.30 3.87 5.88
C GLU A 203 -2.37 4.09 7.40
N HIS A 204 -3.12 5.13 7.78
CA HIS A 204 -3.45 5.46 9.18
C HIS A 204 -4.92 5.17 9.54
N ARG A 205 -5.81 5.05 8.55
CA ARG A 205 -7.23 4.73 8.72
C ARG A 205 -7.45 3.23 8.84
N LEU A 206 -6.92 2.64 9.91
CA LEU A 206 -6.89 1.19 10.09
C LEU A 206 -8.29 0.58 10.26
N ASP A 207 -9.28 1.33 10.73
CA ASP A 207 -10.68 0.87 10.78
C ASP A 207 -11.23 0.42 9.42
N LEU A 208 -10.79 1.05 8.33
CA LEU A 208 -11.24 0.74 6.98
C LEU A 208 -10.32 -0.28 6.27
N ALA A 209 -9.03 -0.21 6.54
CA ALA A 209 -8.02 -1.00 5.82
C ALA A 209 -7.82 -2.40 6.41
N SER A 210 -7.94 -2.56 7.74
CA SER A 210 -7.55 -3.79 8.45
C SER A 210 -8.32 -5.04 8.02
N LYS A 211 -9.56 -4.89 7.55
CA LYS A 211 -10.38 -6.02 7.07
C LYS A 211 -9.84 -6.68 5.80
N TYR A 212 -8.94 -6.00 5.08
CA TYR A 212 -8.36 -6.51 3.84
C TYR A 212 -6.96 -7.11 4.05
N ALA A 213 -6.33 -6.82 5.20
CA ALA A 213 -4.94 -7.15 5.45
C ALA A 213 -4.72 -8.64 5.74
N ASP A 214 -3.77 -9.22 5.02
CA ASP A 214 -3.20 -10.53 5.34
C ASP A 214 -2.01 -10.36 6.29
N HIS A 215 -1.30 -9.22 6.24
CA HIS A 215 -0.06 -8.94 6.93
C HIS A 215 0.01 -7.45 7.38
N VAL A 216 0.56 -7.19 8.56
CA VAL A 216 0.74 -5.83 9.10
C VAL A 216 2.17 -5.65 9.56
N ILE A 217 2.79 -4.58 9.08
CA ILE A 217 4.14 -4.13 9.46
C ILE A 217 4.01 -2.77 10.16
N ILE A 218 4.51 -2.66 11.38
CA ILE A 218 4.60 -1.38 12.10
C ILE A 218 6.04 -0.92 12.12
N MET A 219 6.28 0.26 11.57
CA MET A 219 7.57 0.95 11.68
C MET A 219 7.57 1.96 12.81
N ASP A 220 8.71 2.06 13.49
CA ASP A 220 8.99 3.08 14.48
C ASP A 220 10.48 3.47 14.44
N GLU A 221 10.79 4.76 14.52
CA GLU A 221 12.15 5.30 14.47
C GLU A 221 13.08 4.68 13.40
N GLY A 222 12.54 4.47 12.20
CA GLY A 222 13.27 3.89 11.07
C GLY A 222 13.44 2.38 11.10
N ARG A 223 12.85 1.66 12.06
CA ARG A 223 12.95 0.21 12.22
C ARG A 223 11.59 -0.46 12.08
N ILE A 224 11.59 -1.76 11.79
CA ILE A 224 10.40 -2.59 11.98
C ILE A 224 10.28 -2.88 13.47
N ALA A 225 9.20 -2.37 14.06
CA ALA A 225 8.89 -2.56 15.46
C ALA A 225 8.04 -3.82 15.69
N LEU A 226 7.10 -4.08 14.79
CA LEU A 226 6.22 -5.25 14.79
C LEU A 226 5.98 -5.71 13.35
N ASP A 227 5.87 -7.03 13.18
CA ASP A 227 5.67 -7.69 11.90
C ASP A 227 4.87 -8.98 12.13
N GLY A 228 3.73 -9.16 11.42
CA GLY A 228 2.91 -10.35 11.58
C GLY A 228 1.45 -10.22 11.14
N ASN A 229 0.63 -11.16 11.57
CA ASN A 229 -0.80 -11.17 11.24
C ASN A 229 -1.56 -10.03 11.95
N PRO A 230 -2.65 -9.50 11.35
CA PRO A 230 -3.39 -8.36 11.87
C PRO A 230 -3.90 -8.56 13.31
N GLN A 231 -4.44 -9.74 13.64
CA GLN A 231 -5.00 -10.02 14.96
C GLN A 231 -3.93 -9.93 16.05
N GLY A 232 -2.76 -10.52 15.82
CA GLY A 232 -1.63 -10.49 16.75
C GLY A 232 -1.07 -9.08 16.94
N ILE A 233 -0.88 -8.36 15.82
CA ILE A 233 -0.32 -7.01 15.82
C ILE A 233 -1.25 -6.02 16.54
N PHE A 234 -2.54 -5.97 16.19
CA PHE A 234 -3.49 -5.02 16.79
C PHE A 234 -3.87 -5.37 18.24
N ASN A 235 -3.61 -6.60 18.68
CA ASN A 235 -3.77 -6.99 20.09
C ASN A 235 -2.51 -6.72 20.94
N SER A 236 -1.40 -6.34 20.30
CA SER A 236 -0.13 -6.09 20.99
C SER A 236 -0.14 -4.79 21.79
N GLU A 237 0.29 -4.86 23.05
CA GLU A 237 0.54 -3.67 23.87
C GLU A 237 1.59 -2.75 23.24
N LYS A 238 2.60 -3.32 22.57
CA LYS A 238 3.65 -2.57 21.89
C LYS A 238 3.09 -1.70 20.77
N ALA A 239 2.08 -2.15 20.02
CA ALA A 239 1.43 -1.34 18.98
C ALA A 239 0.77 -0.08 19.59
N ARG A 240 0.14 -0.21 20.76
CA ARG A 240 -0.45 0.93 21.50
C ARG A 240 0.61 1.90 22.00
N LEU A 241 1.71 1.39 22.58
CA LEU A 241 2.80 2.21 23.09
C LEU A 241 3.48 3.04 21.99
N ILE A 242 3.59 2.50 20.77
CA ILE A 242 4.09 3.22 19.61
C ILE A 242 3.12 4.32 19.15
N GLY A 243 1.85 4.26 19.57
CA GLY A 243 0.82 5.22 19.17
C GLY A 243 0.18 4.93 17.82
N VAL A 244 0.25 3.69 17.34
CA VAL A 244 -0.48 3.25 16.15
C VAL A 244 -1.96 3.12 16.47
N GLY A 245 -2.81 3.61 15.58
CA GLY A 245 -4.25 3.41 15.69
C GLY A 245 -4.60 1.92 15.76
N ILE A 246 -5.42 1.53 16.70
CA ILE A 246 -5.97 0.17 16.78
C ILE A 246 -7.38 0.20 16.20
N PRO A 247 -7.79 -0.75 15.34
CA PRO A 247 -9.16 -0.79 14.81
C PRO A 247 -10.19 -0.77 15.95
N LYS A 248 -11.25 0.03 15.78
CA LYS A 248 -12.30 0.19 16.82
C LYS A 248 -12.95 -1.12 17.20
N ALA A 249 -13.12 -2.03 16.26
CA ALA A 249 -13.62 -3.38 16.52
C ALA A 249 -12.71 -4.13 17.50
N THR A 250 -11.39 -4.06 17.30
CA THR A 250 -10.39 -4.65 18.20
C THR A 250 -10.43 -3.97 19.59
N GLN A 251 -10.52 -2.64 19.63
CA GLN A 251 -10.60 -1.90 20.90
C GLN A 251 -11.85 -2.30 21.70
N LEU A 252 -13.02 -2.35 21.05
CA LEU A 252 -14.26 -2.81 21.67
C LEU A 252 -14.10 -4.22 22.24
N TRP A 253 -13.52 -5.13 21.47
CA TRP A 253 -13.30 -6.51 21.89
C TRP A 253 -12.44 -6.62 23.13
N GLN A 254 -11.36 -5.87 23.18
CA GLN A 254 -10.47 -5.80 24.34
C GLN A 254 -11.16 -5.24 25.58
N GLN A 255 -12.03 -4.21 25.42
CA GLN A 255 -12.79 -3.66 26.54
C GLN A 255 -13.82 -4.67 27.09
N LEU A 256 -14.49 -5.41 26.23
CA LEU A 256 -15.42 -6.47 26.64
C LEU A 256 -14.70 -7.60 27.39
N GLN A 257 -13.54 -8.03 26.91
CA GLN A 257 -12.70 -9.02 27.60
C GLN A 257 -12.23 -8.51 28.99
N ALA A 258 -11.79 -7.26 29.07
CA ALA A 258 -11.41 -6.65 30.34
C ALA A 258 -12.56 -6.52 31.31
N SER A 259 -13.82 -6.44 30.83
CA SER A 259 -15.04 -6.45 31.64
C SER A 259 -15.47 -7.87 32.08
N GLY A 260 -14.69 -8.90 31.81
CA GLY A 260 -14.93 -10.28 32.22
C GLY A 260 -15.81 -11.07 31.26
N ILE A 261 -16.11 -10.55 30.05
CA ILE A 261 -16.86 -11.29 29.04
C ILE A 261 -15.89 -12.21 28.31
N SER A 262 -16.17 -13.54 28.36
CA SER A 262 -15.33 -14.51 27.64
C SER A 262 -15.60 -14.46 26.14
N LEU A 263 -14.62 -13.96 25.40
CA LEU A 263 -14.72 -13.80 23.95
C LEU A 263 -13.60 -14.59 23.24
N LYS A 264 -13.94 -15.23 22.12
CA LYS A 264 -12.96 -15.92 21.26
C LYS A 264 -12.56 -14.99 20.11
N GLY A 265 -11.31 -15.13 19.66
CA GLY A 265 -10.80 -14.35 18.52
C GLY A 265 -10.44 -12.91 18.87
N THR A 266 -10.00 -12.17 17.86
CA THR A 266 -9.71 -10.73 17.92
C THR A 266 -10.15 -10.12 16.60
N PRO A 267 -11.34 -9.52 16.52
CA PRO A 267 -11.84 -8.95 15.28
C PRO A 267 -11.03 -7.72 14.89
N THR A 268 -10.72 -7.60 13.60
CA THR A 268 -10.03 -6.47 12.99
C THR A 268 -10.98 -5.55 12.23
N SER A 269 -12.23 -5.99 12.04
CA SER A 269 -13.29 -5.23 11.37
C SER A 269 -14.63 -5.28 12.13
N SER A 270 -15.52 -4.33 11.81
CA SER A 270 -16.88 -4.29 12.36
C SER A 270 -17.70 -5.52 11.96
N GLU A 271 -17.49 -6.02 10.76
CA GLU A 271 -18.16 -7.20 10.22
C GLU A 271 -17.77 -8.45 11.00
N GLU A 272 -16.46 -8.65 11.24
CA GLU A 272 -15.96 -9.75 12.07
C GLU A 272 -16.49 -9.66 13.51
N ALA A 273 -16.43 -8.45 14.11
CA ALA A 273 -16.96 -8.23 15.45
C ALA A 273 -18.45 -8.59 15.55
N ALA A 274 -19.25 -8.15 14.57
CA ALA A 274 -20.67 -8.48 14.53
C ALA A 274 -20.94 -9.98 14.37
N GLN A 275 -20.14 -10.69 13.58
CA GLN A 275 -20.25 -12.13 13.44
C GLN A 275 -19.95 -12.85 14.75
N LEU A 276 -18.80 -12.55 15.39
CA LEU A 276 -18.38 -13.15 16.65
C LEU A 276 -19.37 -12.87 17.78
N LEU A 277 -19.92 -11.64 17.86
CA LEU A 277 -20.96 -11.31 18.85
C LEU A 277 -22.24 -12.13 18.65
N ARG A 278 -22.68 -12.36 17.39
CA ARG A 278 -23.84 -13.22 17.12
C ARG A 278 -23.64 -14.66 17.59
N GLU A 279 -22.39 -15.18 17.50
CA GLU A 279 -22.07 -16.51 17.98
C GLU A 279 -22.16 -16.58 19.52
N VAL A 280 -21.65 -15.57 20.21
CA VAL A 280 -21.70 -15.48 21.68
C VAL A 280 -23.14 -15.33 22.20
N LEU A 281 -23.98 -14.55 21.50
CA LEU A 281 -25.38 -14.32 21.90
C LEU A 281 -26.29 -15.52 21.62
N LYS A 282 -25.85 -16.48 20.79
CA LYS A 282 -26.62 -17.73 20.50
C LYS A 282 -26.23 -18.91 21.40
N ALA A 283 -25.09 -18.79 22.11
CA ALA A 283 -24.57 -19.79 23.04
C ALA A 283 -25.09 -19.55 24.46
#